data_11b1586f4686372281106b38a8b0b567
#
_entry.id   11b1586f4686372281106b38a8b0b567
#
_cell.length_a   1.000
_cell.length_b   1.000
_cell.length_c   1.000
_cell.angle_alpha   90.00
_cell.angle_beta   90.00
_cell.angle_gamma   90.00
#
_symmetry.space_group_name_H-M   'P 1'
#
loop_
_entity.id
_entity.type
_entity.pdbx_description
1 polymer ?
#
loop_
_entity_poly.entity_id
_entity_poly.type
_entity_poly.pdbx_seq_one_letter_code
_entity_poly.pdbx_strand_id
1 'polypeptide(L)'
;VDGVIGRGVADANVVGNVTQLGFNGYVYDSLRLDGRLRNREFDGRITARDPNLDFDFFGTVDLNDSVPRYDFTMDLRHADLARLHVNRRDSVSQLSGRIVAAAGGRSLDDLNGRIQVTDARYRYNDKEIAAASMTVTGENSERSKFVELRSDFADVTFRSKTSYRTVFEYLRRSAWKYLPMLGGEKWEETPSERKAAVANDFSLLSVNIRNFNPVADAVSTGLQIADGSSLQLLFNPASDQLSLKAASEYIERRRMLATRLSVNASNRGDSLAVYASAEDLYAGVLHLPRLSLTGGARQNRVQLSAGF
;
A
#
# COMPACT_ATOMS: atom_id res chain seq x y z
N VAL A 1 7.41 29.95 -26.50
CA VAL A 1 6.66 30.15 -25.22
C VAL A 1 5.94 31.49 -25.36
N ASP A 2 4.60 31.43 -25.39
CA ASP A 2 3.75 32.61 -25.33
C ASP A 2 2.95 32.57 -24.03
N GLY A 3 3.06 33.63 -23.21
CA GLY A 3 2.32 33.65 -21.96
C GLY A 3 2.59 34.86 -21.10
N VAL A 4 1.78 35.08 -20.07
CA VAL A 4 1.92 36.13 -19.09
C VAL A 4 2.45 35.59 -17.80
N ILE A 5 3.62 36.07 -17.37
CA ILE A 5 4.20 35.76 -16.06
C ILE A 5 4.14 37.04 -15.23
N GLY A 6 3.28 37.05 -14.21
CA GLY A 6 3.14 38.16 -13.27
C GLY A 6 3.26 37.68 -11.82
N ARG A 7 3.31 38.60 -10.85
CA ARG A 7 3.33 38.22 -9.41
C ARG A 7 2.10 37.40 -9.07
N GLY A 8 2.30 36.05 -8.95
CA GLY A 8 1.29 35.08 -8.48
C GLY A 8 0.41 34.45 -9.59
N VAL A 9 0.60 34.77 -10.86
CA VAL A 9 -0.15 34.14 -11.97
C VAL A 9 0.83 33.82 -13.10
N ALA A 10 0.92 32.55 -13.42
CA ALA A 10 1.58 32.08 -14.64
C ALA A 10 0.51 31.44 -15.53
N ASP A 11 0.26 32.00 -16.70
CA ASP A 11 -0.56 31.40 -17.76
C ASP A 11 0.27 31.47 -19.05
N ALA A 12 0.78 30.31 -19.45
CA ALA A 12 1.68 30.21 -20.57
C ALA A 12 1.39 28.96 -21.41
N ASN A 13 1.32 29.13 -22.71
CA ASN A 13 1.42 28.02 -23.64
C ASN A 13 2.91 27.68 -23.80
N VAL A 14 3.24 26.48 -23.47
CA VAL A 14 4.62 25.97 -23.53
C VAL A 14 4.69 24.93 -24.65
N VAL A 15 5.28 25.32 -25.76
CA VAL A 15 5.59 24.40 -26.87
C VAL A 15 7.09 24.49 -27.11
N GLY A 16 7.79 23.38 -26.95
CA GLY A 16 9.22 23.40 -27.12
C GLY A 16 9.90 22.08 -26.84
N ASN A 17 11.15 22.02 -27.29
CA ASN A 17 12.06 20.95 -26.98
C ASN A 17 13.07 21.47 -25.96
N VAL A 18 13.22 20.75 -24.86
CA VAL A 18 14.25 20.99 -23.86
C VAL A 18 15.35 19.97 -24.11
N THR A 19 16.50 20.47 -24.58
CA THR A 19 17.65 19.60 -24.89
C THR A 19 18.26 19.03 -23.63
N GLN A 20 18.29 19.83 -22.54
CA GLN A 20 18.81 19.38 -21.24
C GLN A 20 18.05 20.02 -20.10
N LEU A 21 17.65 19.20 -19.11
CA LEU A 21 17.01 19.63 -17.87
C LEU A 21 17.69 18.99 -16.66
N GLY A 22 18.33 19.79 -15.84
CA GLY A 22 18.90 19.31 -14.58
C GLY A 22 17.82 19.23 -13.49
N PHE A 23 17.55 18.04 -12.94
CA PHE A 23 16.63 17.84 -11.82
C PHE A 23 17.08 16.63 -10.97
N ASN A 24 17.00 16.76 -9.67
CA ASN A 24 17.35 15.72 -8.68
C ASN A 24 18.77 15.12 -8.86
N GLY A 25 19.73 15.94 -9.37
CA GLY A 25 21.10 15.51 -9.61
C GLY A 25 21.29 14.67 -10.88
N TYR A 26 20.25 14.57 -11.71
CA TYR A 26 20.31 13.97 -13.04
C TYR A 26 20.03 15.02 -14.10
N VAL A 27 20.67 14.89 -15.27
CA VAL A 27 20.43 15.75 -16.44
C VAL A 27 19.63 14.95 -17.45
N TYR A 28 18.38 15.32 -17.61
CA TYR A 28 17.45 14.72 -18.58
C TYR A 28 17.70 15.29 -19.96
N ASP A 29 17.75 14.43 -20.94
CA ASP A 29 17.90 14.82 -22.34
C ASP A 29 16.56 14.65 -23.10
N SER A 30 16.39 15.43 -24.18
CA SER A 30 15.33 15.24 -25.18
C SER A 30 13.91 15.21 -24.59
N LEU A 31 13.58 16.25 -23.83
CA LEU A 31 12.21 16.48 -23.34
C LEU A 31 11.45 17.35 -24.34
N ARG A 32 10.23 16.95 -24.70
CA ARG A 32 9.30 17.77 -25.46
C ARG A 32 8.08 18.06 -24.62
N LEU A 33 7.72 19.33 -24.56
CA LEU A 33 6.51 19.83 -23.92
C LEU A 33 5.61 20.46 -24.98
N ASP A 34 4.31 20.17 -24.90
CA ASP A 34 3.28 20.75 -25.76
C ASP A 34 2.01 20.85 -24.91
N GLY A 35 1.75 22.03 -24.35
CA GLY A 35 0.62 22.19 -23.45
C GLY A 35 0.52 23.58 -22.84
N ARG A 36 -0.41 23.73 -21.93
CA ARG A 36 -0.68 24.96 -21.18
C ARG A 36 -0.31 24.78 -19.71
N LEU A 37 0.44 25.73 -19.20
CA LEU A 37 0.72 25.85 -17.77
C LEU A 37 -0.06 27.04 -17.21
N ARG A 38 -1.00 26.79 -16.30
CA ARG A 38 -1.78 27.84 -15.62
C ARG A 38 -1.57 27.70 -14.11
N ASN A 39 -0.84 28.62 -13.52
CA ASN A 39 -0.42 28.56 -12.13
C ASN A 39 0.28 27.23 -11.82
N ARG A 40 -0.41 26.31 -11.15
CA ARG A 40 0.06 24.95 -10.79
C ARG A 40 -0.71 23.85 -11.51
N GLU A 41 -1.38 24.18 -12.60
CA GLU A 41 -2.07 23.25 -13.48
C GLU A 41 -1.27 23.12 -14.78
N PHE A 42 -1.00 21.88 -15.17
CA PHE A 42 -0.48 21.55 -16.50
C PHE A 42 -1.53 20.75 -17.25
N ASP A 43 -1.82 21.15 -18.47
CA ASP A 43 -2.68 20.42 -19.40
C ASP A 43 -2.00 20.31 -20.75
N GLY A 44 -1.72 19.06 -21.18
CA GLY A 44 -0.99 18.86 -22.43
C GLY A 44 -0.26 17.53 -22.52
N ARG A 45 0.79 17.53 -23.33
CA ARG A 45 1.64 16.39 -23.59
C ARG A 45 3.07 16.64 -23.12
N ILE A 46 3.66 15.65 -22.48
CA ILE A 46 5.09 15.61 -22.18
C ILE A 46 5.65 14.31 -22.74
N THR A 47 6.72 14.42 -23.48
CA THR A 47 7.44 13.27 -24.05
C THR A 47 8.90 13.32 -23.58
N ALA A 48 9.40 12.26 -23.04
CA ALA A 48 10.83 12.07 -22.75
C ALA A 48 11.40 10.97 -23.63
N ARG A 49 12.62 11.19 -24.11
CA ARG A 49 13.40 10.23 -24.93
C ARG A 49 14.84 10.23 -24.42
N ASP A 50 14.99 10.07 -23.13
CA ASP A 50 16.27 10.00 -22.45
C ASP A 50 16.70 8.54 -22.30
N PRO A 51 17.99 8.18 -22.31
CA PRO A 51 18.45 6.81 -22.15
C PRO A 51 17.96 6.12 -20.87
N ASN A 52 17.69 6.88 -19.81
CA ASN A 52 17.22 6.36 -18.53
C ASN A 52 15.75 6.70 -18.24
N LEU A 53 15.06 7.45 -19.13
CA LEU A 53 13.65 7.81 -18.99
C LEU A 53 12.97 7.96 -20.36
N ASP A 54 12.11 7.02 -20.68
CA ASP A 54 11.33 7.04 -21.93
C ASP A 54 9.83 6.92 -21.61
N PHE A 55 9.08 8.01 -21.83
CA PHE A 55 7.64 8.02 -21.63
C PHE A 55 6.91 8.99 -22.55
N ASP A 56 5.62 8.75 -22.74
CA ASP A 56 4.63 9.68 -23.25
C ASP A 56 3.57 9.93 -22.18
N PHE A 57 3.38 11.18 -21.82
CA PHE A 57 2.32 11.65 -20.94
C PHE A 57 1.34 12.51 -21.73
N PHE A 58 0.06 12.33 -21.47
CA PHE A 58 -1.00 13.17 -22.01
C PHE A 58 -2.11 13.35 -20.99
N GLY A 59 -2.51 14.59 -20.72
CA GLY A 59 -3.61 14.90 -19.81
C GLY A 59 -3.33 16.08 -18.90
N THR A 60 -4.08 16.13 -17.80
CA THR A 60 -4.08 17.25 -16.87
C THR A 60 -3.58 16.83 -15.48
N VAL A 61 -2.72 17.68 -14.90
CA VAL A 61 -2.34 17.64 -13.49
C VAL A 61 -2.62 19.01 -12.89
N ASP A 62 -3.58 19.09 -11.98
CA ASP A 62 -3.95 20.32 -11.30
C ASP A 62 -3.58 20.25 -9.81
N LEU A 63 -2.66 21.12 -9.40
CA LEU A 63 -2.17 21.27 -8.03
C LEU A 63 -2.59 22.60 -7.39
N ASN A 64 -3.58 23.32 -7.97
CA ASN A 64 -4.02 24.62 -7.47
C ASN A 64 -4.83 24.50 -6.19
N ASP A 65 -5.73 23.54 -6.14
CA ASP A 65 -6.62 23.32 -5.01
C ASP A 65 -5.92 22.62 -3.82
N SER A 66 -6.59 22.65 -2.70
CA SER A 66 -6.15 21.88 -1.50
C SER A 66 -6.11 20.38 -1.78
N VAL A 67 -6.92 19.88 -2.72
CA VAL A 67 -6.95 18.49 -3.18
C VAL A 67 -6.50 18.47 -4.65
N PRO A 68 -5.31 17.95 -4.95
CA PRO A 68 -4.82 17.80 -6.32
C PRO A 68 -5.75 16.93 -7.17
N ARG A 69 -5.80 17.20 -8.48
CA ARG A 69 -6.55 16.41 -9.47
C ARG A 69 -5.61 15.89 -10.54
N TYR A 70 -5.87 14.69 -10.97
CA TYR A 70 -5.10 13.96 -11.95
C TYR A 70 -6.05 13.35 -12.98
N ASP A 71 -5.92 13.75 -14.23
CA ASP A 71 -6.64 13.15 -15.35
C ASP A 71 -5.67 13.01 -16.51
N PHE A 72 -4.99 11.86 -16.53
CA PHE A 72 -3.93 11.62 -17.51
C PHE A 72 -3.78 10.15 -17.89
N THR A 73 -3.13 9.95 -19.03
CA THR A 73 -2.54 8.69 -19.45
C THR A 73 -1.03 8.87 -19.59
N MET A 74 -0.26 7.91 -19.08
CA MET A 74 1.18 7.86 -19.22
C MET A 74 1.62 6.47 -19.68
N ASP A 75 2.28 6.41 -20.83
CA ASP A 75 2.94 5.21 -21.34
C ASP A 75 4.42 5.28 -20.97
N LEU A 76 4.82 4.63 -19.90
CA LEU A 76 6.20 4.55 -19.42
C LEU A 76 6.87 3.30 -20.02
N ARG A 77 7.68 3.52 -21.05
CA ARG A 77 8.41 2.42 -21.71
C ARG A 77 9.63 1.99 -20.90
N HIS A 78 10.28 2.96 -20.29
CA HIS A 78 11.48 2.71 -19.47
C HIS A 78 11.71 3.85 -18.49
N ALA A 79 12.02 3.50 -17.24
CA ALA A 79 12.61 4.41 -16.26
C ALA A 79 13.64 3.65 -15.40
N ASP A 80 14.91 4.07 -15.46
CA ASP A 80 15.94 3.57 -14.55
C ASP A 80 15.95 4.44 -13.28
N LEU A 81 15.19 4.02 -12.29
CA LEU A 81 14.99 4.78 -11.05
C LEU A 81 16.28 4.94 -10.24
N ALA A 82 17.24 4.03 -10.40
CA ALA A 82 18.54 4.13 -9.75
C ALA A 82 19.38 5.24 -10.38
N ARG A 83 19.48 5.28 -11.71
CA ARG A 83 20.22 6.32 -12.44
C ARG A 83 19.56 7.69 -12.37
N LEU A 84 18.23 7.73 -12.32
CA LEU A 84 17.45 8.96 -12.12
C LEU A 84 17.50 9.49 -10.69
N HIS A 85 18.22 8.83 -9.79
CA HIS A 85 18.34 9.14 -8.36
C HIS A 85 17.01 9.14 -7.59
N VAL A 86 15.99 8.46 -8.12
CA VAL A 86 14.70 8.26 -7.47
C VAL A 86 14.81 7.16 -6.42
N ASN A 87 15.47 6.06 -6.76
CA ASN A 87 15.80 4.99 -5.83
C ASN A 87 17.32 4.92 -5.65
N ARG A 88 17.82 5.34 -4.48
CA ARG A 88 19.26 5.37 -4.16
C ARG A 88 19.76 4.15 -3.40
N ARG A 89 18.86 3.20 -3.09
CA ARG A 89 19.21 2.01 -2.30
C ARG A 89 19.70 0.87 -3.17
N ASP A 90 19.22 0.81 -4.41
CA ASP A 90 19.40 -0.34 -5.28
C ASP A 90 20.25 0.02 -6.48
N SER A 91 21.12 -0.89 -6.90
CA SER A 91 21.98 -0.71 -8.06
C SER A 91 21.22 -0.86 -9.38
N VAL A 92 20.17 -1.66 -9.39
CA VAL A 92 19.24 -1.83 -10.51
C VAL A 92 17.82 -1.60 -9.99
N SER A 93 17.11 -0.64 -10.58
CA SER A 93 15.72 -0.34 -10.26
C SER A 93 15.07 0.23 -11.51
N GLN A 94 14.40 -0.61 -12.29
CA GLN A 94 13.83 -0.26 -13.59
C GLN A 94 12.33 -0.50 -13.57
N LEU A 95 11.57 0.46 -14.12
CA LEU A 95 10.13 0.43 -14.15
C LEU A 95 9.63 0.68 -15.56
N SER A 96 8.62 -0.05 -15.98
CA SER A 96 7.80 0.23 -17.16
C SER A 96 6.34 -0.10 -16.91
N GLY A 97 5.42 0.43 -17.74
CA GLY A 97 3.99 0.16 -17.64
C GLY A 97 3.16 1.33 -18.16
N ARG A 98 1.87 1.12 -18.30
CA ARG A 98 0.91 2.15 -18.68
C ARG A 98 0.11 2.55 -17.44
N ILE A 99 -0.02 3.85 -17.20
CA ILE A 99 -0.78 4.44 -16.09
C ILE A 99 -1.91 5.28 -16.65
N VAL A 100 -3.13 5.02 -16.20
CA VAL A 100 -4.31 5.87 -16.46
C VAL A 100 -4.82 6.33 -15.09
N ALA A 101 -4.86 7.64 -14.89
CA ALA A 101 -5.35 8.25 -13.66
C ALA A 101 -6.52 9.17 -13.95
N ALA A 102 -7.63 8.95 -13.27
CA ALA A 102 -8.77 9.84 -13.19
C ALA A 102 -9.15 9.96 -11.72
N ALA A 103 -8.40 10.77 -10.97
CA ALA A 103 -8.46 10.77 -9.50
C ALA A 103 -8.09 12.13 -8.92
N GLY A 104 -8.53 12.37 -7.68
CA GLY A 104 -8.06 13.45 -6.83
C GLY A 104 -7.62 12.93 -5.46
N GLY A 105 -6.72 13.64 -4.80
CA GLY A 105 -6.24 13.28 -3.48
C GLY A 105 -4.75 13.50 -3.29
N ARG A 106 -4.32 13.68 -2.04
CA ARG A 106 -2.91 13.74 -1.63
C ARG A 106 -2.44 12.45 -0.97
N SER A 107 -3.37 11.66 -0.50
CA SER A 107 -3.15 10.44 0.27
C SER A 107 -4.29 9.47 0.05
N LEU A 108 -4.18 8.27 0.61
CA LEU A 108 -5.28 7.31 0.59
C LEU A 108 -6.54 7.82 1.31
N ASP A 109 -6.39 8.70 2.30
CA ASP A 109 -7.51 9.24 3.09
C ASP A 109 -8.43 10.20 2.33
N ASP A 110 -7.94 10.78 1.24
CA ASP A 110 -8.65 11.73 0.39
C ASP A 110 -8.67 11.33 -1.09
N LEU A 111 -8.20 10.12 -1.41
CA LEU A 111 -8.25 9.57 -2.76
C LEU A 111 -9.70 9.42 -3.22
N ASN A 112 -10.06 10.10 -4.30
CA ASN A 112 -11.35 9.95 -4.99
C ASN A 112 -11.11 9.75 -6.47
N GLY A 113 -11.64 8.65 -7.01
CA GLY A 113 -11.45 8.26 -8.39
C GLY A 113 -10.68 6.96 -8.55
N ARG A 114 -10.06 6.81 -9.72
CA ARG A 114 -9.42 5.56 -10.12
C ARG A 114 -8.02 5.81 -10.69
N ILE A 115 -7.09 4.97 -10.30
CA ILE A 115 -5.76 4.87 -10.91
C ILE A 115 -5.59 3.43 -11.39
N GLN A 116 -5.30 3.25 -12.65
CA GLN A 116 -5.07 1.95 -13.27
C GLN A 116 -3.66 1.87 -13.81
N VAL A 117 -2.98 0.78 -13.52
CA VAL A 117 -1.66 0.46 -14.06
C VAL A 117 -1.77 -0.86 -14.80
N THR A 118 -1.33 -0.90 -16.04
CA THR A 118 -1.33 -2.12 -16.88
C THR A 118 0.06 -2.40 -17.42
N ASP A 119 0.33 -3.67 -17.69
CA ASP A 119 1.59 -4.15 -18.26
C ASP A 119 2.82 -3.65 -17.47
N ALA A 120 2.65 -3.54 -16.16
CA ALA A 120 3.72 -3.06 -15.29
C ALA A 120 4.81 -4.11 -15.15
N ARG A 121 6.06 -3.68 -15.27
CA ARG A 121 7.24 -4.49 -14.98
C ARG A 121 8.18 -3.68 -14.09
N TYR A 122 8.55 -4.26 -12.98
CA TYR A 122 9.53 -3.69 -12.07
C TYR A 122 10.69 -4.66 -11.91
N ARG A 123 11.85 -4.26 -12.39
CA ARG A 123 13.10 -5.01 -12.25
C ARG A 123 13.93 -4.43 -11.12
N TYR A 124 14.27 -5.28 -10.19
CA TYR A 124 14.99 -4.95 -8.98
C TYR A 124 16.17 -5.91 -8.81
N ASN A 125 17.38 -5.41 -8.96
CA ASN A 125 18.61 -6.21 -9.00
C ASN A 125 18.49 -7.37 -10.01
N ASP A 126 18.45 -8.62 -9.54
CA ASP A 126 18.32 -9.85 -10.33
C ASP A 126 16.87 -10.38 -10.41
N LYS A 127 15.89 -9.64 -9.86
CA LYS A 127 14.49 -10.05 -9.78
C LYS A 127 13.59 -9.16 -10.62
N GLU A 128 12.48 -9.73 -11.07
CA GLU A 128 11.44 -9.00 -11.80
C GLU A 128 10.05 -9.32 -11.24
N ILE A 129 9.24 -8.30 -11.07
CA ILE A 129 7.81 -8.41 -10.80
C ILE A 129 7.07 -7.90 -12.02
N ALA A 130 6.16 -8.68 -12.55
CA ALA A 130 5.28 -8.26 -13.63
C ALA A 130 3.82 -8.29 -13.14
N ALA A 131 3.06 -7.23 -13.44
CA ALA A 131 1.64 -7.12 -13.19
C ALA A 131 0.92 -6.79 -14.50
N ALA A 132 0.02 -7.65 -14.93
CA ALA A 132 -0.81 -7.39 -16.10
C ALA A 132 -1.81 -6.26 -15.81
N SER A 133 -2.35 -6.24 -14.58
CA SER A 133 -3.28 -5.18 -14.17
C SER A 133 -3.23 -4.92 -12.66
N MET A 134 -3.27 -3.64 -12.33
CA MET A 134 -3.46 -3.15 -10.97
C MET A 134 -4.37 -1.93 -11.01
N THR A 135 -5.44 -1.93 -10.22
CA THR A 135 -6.37 -0.81 -10.12
C THR A 135 -6.56 -0.42 -8.66
N VAL A 136 -6.39 0.86 -8.38
CA VAL A 136 -6.75 1.47 -7.09
C VAL A 136 -7.96 2.35 -7.31
N THR A 137 -9.02 2.14 -6.53
CA THR A 137 -10.21 2.98 -6.52
C THR A 137 -10.41 3.55 -5.13
N GLY A 138 -10.63 4.85 -5.04
CA GLY A 138 -10.95 5.56 -3.81
C GLY A 138 -12.31 6.26 -3.90
N GLU A 139 -13.09 6.16 -2.81
CA GLU A 139 -14.34 6.89 -2.63
C GLU A 139 -14.35 7.41 -1.19
N ASN A 140 -13.73 8.55 -0.98
CA ASN A 140 -13.51 9.09 0.34
C ASN A 140 -14.28 10.39 0.55
N SER A 141 -14.92 10.50 1.69
CA SER A 141 -15.59 11.72 2.15
C SER A 141 -15.23 11.97 3.62
N GLU A 142 -15.76 13.03 4.21
CA GLU A 142 -15.62 13.28 5.65
C GLU A 142 -16.24 12.16 6.50
N ARG A 143 -17.27 11.48 5.98
CA ARG A 143 -18.07 10.50 6.72
C ARG A 143 -17.85 9.06 6.32
N SER A 144 -17.10 8.81 5.25
CA SER A 144 -16.86 7.46 4.73
C SER A 144 -15.54 7.39 4.01
N LYS A 145 -14.77 6.37 4.30
CA LYS A 145 -13.51 6.03 3.65
C LYS A 145 -13.66 4.68 2.99
N PHE A 146 -13.44 4.64 1.70
CA PHE A 146 -13.40 3.41 0.92
C PHE A 146 -12.20 3.44 -0.01
N VAL A 147 -11.37 2.40 0.06
CA VAL A 147 -10.31 2.15 -0.93
C VAL A 147 -10.32 0.68 -1.30
N GLU A 148 -10.25 0.43 -2.57
CA GLU A 148 -10.11 -0.89 -3.15
C GLU A 148 -8.85 -0.96 -4.02
N LEU A 149 -8.01 -1.95 -3.77
CA LEU A 149 -6.95 -2.38 -4.66
C LEU A 149 -7.36 -3.71 -5.28
N ARG A 150 -7.37 -3.80 -6.59
CA ARG A 150 -7.45 -5.06 -7.34
C ARG A 150 -6.18 -5.23 -8.15
N SER A 151 -5.53 -6.36 -8.02
CA SER A 151 -4.30 -6.65 -8.75
C SER A 151 -4.15 -8.15 -9.03
N ASP A 152 -3.17 -8.49 -9.83
CA ASP A 152 -2.81 -9.89 -10.05
C ASP A 152 -2.29 -10.58 -8.78
N PHE A 153 -1.83 -9.79 -7.80
CA PHE A 153 -1.22 -10.28 -6.57
C PHE A 153 -2.19 -10.43 -5.41
N ALA A 154 -3.11 -9.49 -5.28
CA ALA A 154 -4.08 -9.46 -4.19
C ALA A 154 -5.23 -8.51 -4.49
N ASP A 155 -6.40 -8.80 -3.91
CA ASP A 155 -7.50 -7.86 -3.77
C ASP A 155 -7.54 -7.38 -2.33
N VAL A 156 -7.53 -6.06 -2.14
CA VAL A 156 -7.61 -5.43 -0.82
C VAL A 156 -8.76 -4.45 -0.81
N THR A 157 -9.65 -4.59 0.16
CA THR A 157 -10.76 -3.64 0.36
C THR A 157 -10.68 -3.10 1.78
N PHE A 158 -10.72 -1.80 1.90
CA PHE A 158 -10.81 -1.13 3.19
C PHE A 158 -12.04 -0.20 3.23
N ARG A 159 -12.84 -0.34 4.29
CA ARG A 159 -14.00 0.50 4.58
C ARG A 159 -13.93 1.00 6.00
N SER A 160 -14.12 2.33 6.19
CA SER A 160 -14.10 2.97 7.51
C SER A 160 -14.83 4.31 7.44
N LYS A 161 -15.17 4.90 8.56
CA LYS A 161 -15.52 6.33 8.65
C LYS A 161 -14.35 7.16 9.19
N THR A 162 -13.31 6.49 9.60
CA THR A 162 -12.13 7.09 10.22
C THR A 162 -10.92 6.99 9.29
N SER A 163 -9.93 7.86 9.45
CA SER A 163 -8.74 7.89 8.60
C SER A 163 -7.91 6.61 8.72
N TYR A 164 -7.18 6.24 7.67
CA TYR A 164 -6.28 5.08 7.68
C TYR A 164 -5.21 5.20 8.76
N ARG A 165 -4.71 6.41 8.99
CA ARG A 165 -3.76 6.69 10.05
C ARG A 165 -4.33 6.35 11.43
N THR A 166 -5.56 6.80 11.72
CA THR A 166 -6.28 6.52 12.96
C THR A 166 -6.50 5.03 13.16
N VAL A 167 -6.85 4.32 12.07
CA VAL A 167 -6.98 2.86 12.07
C VAL A 167 -5.68 2.18 12.47
N PHE A 168 -4.57 2.57 11.85
CA PHE A 168 -3.26 1.97 12.14
C PHE A 168 -2.81 2.24 13.59
N GLU A 169 -3.05 3.46 14.08
CA GLU A 169 -2.78 3.84 15.47
C GLU A 169 -3.63 3.00 16.45
N TYR A 170 -4.91 2.76 16.13
CA TYR A 170 -5.76 1.90 16.94
C TYR A 170 -5.26 0.45 16.97
N LEU A 171 -4.90 -0.12 15.83
CA LEU A 171 -4.40 -1.49 15.76
C LEU A 171 -3.10 -1.64 16.58
N ARG A 172 -2.20 -0.69 16.46
CA ARG A 172 -0.98 -0.62 17.26
C ARG A 172 -1.28 -0.56 18.76
N ARG A 173 -2.19 0.32 19.16
CA ARG A 173 -2.65 0.45 20.54
C ARG A 173 -3.26 -0.86 21.05
N SER A 174 -4.12 -1.50 20.28
CA SER A 174 -4.73 -2.77 20.66
C SER A 174 -3.70 -3.87 20.86
N ALA A 175 -2.69 -3.95 19.99
CA ALA A 175 -1.59 -4.90 20.17
C ALA A 175 -0.83 -4.67 21.50
N TRP A 176 -0.54 -3.43 21.84
CA TRP A 176 0.16 -3.10 23.09
C TRP A 176 -0.71 -3.22 24.35
N LYS A 177 -2.02 -3.04 24.24
CA LYS A 177 -2.95 -3.28 25.35
C LYS A 177 -2.84 -4.71 25.87
N TYR A 178 -2.69 -5.68 24.99
CA TYR A 178 -2.62 -7.10 25.34
C TYR A 178 -1.19 -7.57 25.61
N LEU A 179 -0.21 -7.00 24.92
CA LEU A 179 1.21 -7.37 24.99
C LEU A 179 2.09 -6.11 25.14
N PRO A 180 2.06 -5.44 26.30
CA PRO A 180 2.84 -4.22 26.54
C PRO A 180 4.36 -4.41 26.31
N MET A 181 4.88 -5.62 26.50
CA MET A 181 6.28 -5.96 26.25
C MET A 181 6.70 -5.72 24.77
N LEU A 182 5.78 -5.73 23.83
CA LEU A 182 6.07 -5.47 22.40
C LEU A 182 6.30 -3.97 22.14
N GLY A 183 5.83 -3.10 23.02
CA GLY A 183 5.93 -1.64 22.89
C GLY A 183 7.22 -1.02 23.46
N GLY A 184 8.06 -1.81 24.13
CA GLY A 184 9.25 -1.33 24.84
C GLY A 184 8.94 -0.79 26.25
N GLU A 185 9.96 -0.34 26.98
CA GLU A 185 9.85 -0.02 28.42
C GLU A 185 8.97 1.21 28.77
N LYS A 186 8.65 2.06 27.79
CA LYS A 186 7.83 3.27 28.01
C LYS A 186 6.90 3.53 26.84
N TRP A 187 5.78 2.80 26.78
CA TRP A 187 4.74 3.20 25.88
C TRP A 187 3.79 4.20 26.56
N GLU A 188 3.74 5.43 26.05
CA GLU A 188 2.76 6.45 26.43
C GLU A 188 1.78 6.66 25.29
N GLU A 189 0.50 6.69 25.61
CA GLU A 189 -0.56 6.91 24.65
C GLU A 189 -0.46 8.30 24.03
N THR A 190 -0.28 8.38 22.73
CA THR A 190 -0.24 9.65 22.01
C THR A 190 -1.62 10.32 21.94
N PRO A 191 -1.70 11.66 21.74
CA PRO A 191 -2.98 12.35 21.59
C PRO A 191 -3.83 11.81 20.42
N SER A 192 -3.20 11.34 19.34
CA SER A 192 -3.89 10.73 18.19
C SER A 192 -4.46 9.36 18.54
N GLU A 193 -3.78 8.56 19.32
CA GLU A 193 -4.26 7.27 19.81
C GLU A 193 -5.46 7.41 20.74
N ARG A 194 -5.48 8.46 21.58
CA ARG A 194 -6.68 8.79 22.38
C ARG A 194 -7.88 9.16 21.52
N LYS A 195 -7.65 9.94 20.44
CA LYS A 195 -8.71 10.27 19.47
C LYS A 195 -9.21 9.03 18.75
N ALA A 196 -8.31 8.13 18.36
CA ALA A 196 -8.68 6.85 17.73
C ALA A 196 -9.63 6.03 18.61
N ALA A 197 -9.40 6.01 19.92
CA ALA A 197 -10.25 5.31 20.87
C ALA A 197 -11.69 5.86 21.00
N VAL A 198 -11.92 7.10 20.59
CA VAL A 198 -13.23 7.76 20.67
C VAL A 198 -14.02 7.63 19.37
N ALA A 199 -13.38 7.19 18.28
CA ALA A 199 -14.04 7.00 16.99
C ALA A 199 -15.08 5.86 17.08
N ASN A 200 -16.35 6.21 17.12
CA ASN A 200 -17.45 5.23 17.22
C ASN A 200 -17.83 4.71 15.84
N ASP A 201 -16.98 3.83 15.31
CA ASP A 201 -17.22 3.27 13.99
C ASP A 201 -16.52 1.96 13.69
N PHE A 202 -17.21 1.11 12.93
CA PHE A 202 -16.64 -0.10 12.42
C PHE A 202 -15.75 0.19 11.21
N SER A 203 -14.56 -0.40 11.24
CA SER A 203 -13.65 -0.46 10.10
C SER A 203 -13.48 -1.91 9.69
N LEU A 204 -13.51 -2.16 8.39
CA LEU A 204 -13.35 -3.48 7.79
C LEU A 204 -12.20 -3.45 6.79
N LEU A 205 -11.20 -4.29 7.04
CA LEU A 205 -10.15 -4.62 6.08
C LEU A 205 -10.36 -6.05 5.60
N SER A 206 -10.44 -6.24 4.29
CA SER A 206 -10.46 -7.56 3.65
C SER A 206 -9.29 -7.67 2.69
N VAL A 207 -8.55 -8.77 2.75
CA VAL A 207 -7.45 -9.10 1.86
C VAL A 207 -7.69 -10.49 1.31
N ASN A 208 -7.63 -10.63 -0.01
CA ASN A 208 -7.62 -11.92 -0.70
C ASN A 208 -6.35 -12.01 -1.53
N ILE A 209 -5.51 -12.96 -1.24
CA ILE A 209 -4.26 -13.21 -1.96
C ILE A 209 -4.58 -13.97 -3.25
N ARG A 210 -3.98 -13.54 -4.34
CA ARG A 210 -4.04 -14.22 -5.64
C ARG A 210 -2.69 -14.87 -5.94
N ASN A 211 -1.70 -14.09 -6.33
CA ASN A 211 -0.35 -14.56 -6.63
C ASN A 211 0.67 -13.60 -6.00
N PHE A 212 0.84 -13.70 -4.69
CA PHE A 212 1.68 -12.77 -3.92
C PHE A 212 3.17 -13.16 -3.92
N ASN A 213 3.50 -14.40 -4.22
CA ASN A 213 4.86 -14.92 -4.07
C ASN A 213 5.91 -14.15 -4.89
N PRO A 214 5.67 -13.69 -6.14
CA PRO A 214 6.62 -12.85 -6.84
C PRO A 214 6.93 -11.52 -6.12
N VAL A 215 5.94 -10.93 -5.47
CA VAL A 215 6.12 -9.71 -4.66
C VAL A 215 6.93 -10.01 -3.40
N ALA A 216 6.59 -11.10 -2.69
CA ALA A 216 7.31 -11.53 -1.50
C ALA A 216 8.78 -11.85 -1.79
N ASP A 217 9.07 -12.48 -2.91
CA ASP A 217 10.42 -12.79 -3.36
C ASP A 217 11.22 -11.52 -3.71
N ALA A 218 10.58 -10.56 -4.37
CA ALA A 218 11.24 -9.31 -4.72
C ALA A 218 11.66 -8.50 -3.49
N VAL A 219 10.82 -8.46 -2.44
CA VAL A 219 11.17 -7.77 -1.19
C VAL A 219 11.95 -8.65 -0.22
N SER A 220 12.38 -9.84 -0.67
CA SER A 220 13.26 -10.77 0.06
C SER A 220 12.75 -11.16 1.45
N THR A 221 11.44 -11.30 1.60
CA THR A 221 10.83 -11.72 2.88
C THR A 221 11.07 -13.18 3.21
N GLY A 222 11.30 -14.01 2.19
CA GLY A 222 11.30 -15.46 2.29
C GLY A 222 9.97 -16.03 2.77
N LEU A 223 8.87 -15.27 2.53
CA LEU A 223 7.51 -15.64 2.84
C LEU A 223 6.84 -16.15 1.57
N GLN A 224 6.25 -17.34 1.63
CA GLN A 224 5.39 -17.89 0.57
C GLN A 224 3.99 -18.06 1.13
N ILE A 225 2.98 -17.63 0.39
CA ILE A 225 1.57 -17.68 0.79
C ILE A 225 0.77 -18.31 -0.34
N ALA A 226 -0.12 -19.23 0.00
CA ALA A 226 -1.00 -19.87 -0.98
C ALA A 226 -1.95 -18.87 -1.64
N ASP A 227 -2.21 -19.07 -2.91
CA ASP A 227 -3.30 -18.40 -3.62
C ASP A 227 -4.64 -18.73 -2.95
N GLY A 228 -5.57 -17.77 -2.93
CA GLY A 228 -6.83 -17.91 -2.22
C GLY A 228 -6.75 -17.68 -0.70
N SER A 229 -5.55 -17.40 -0.16
CA SER A 229 -5.43 -17.00 1.24
C SER A 229 -6.20 -15.72 1.51
N SER A 230 -6.84 -15.66 2.66
CA SER A 230 -7.72 -14.54 3.02
C SER A 230 -7.44 -14.03 4.42
N LEU A 231 -7.67 -12.73 4.60
CA LEU A 231 -7.67 -12.08 5.90
C LEU A 231 -8.84 -11.10 5.97
N GLN A 232 -9.61 -11.17 7.03
CA GLN A 232 -10.65 -10.21 7.38
C GLN A 232 -10.36 -9.66 8.77
N LEU A 233 -10.33 -8.34 8.88
CA LEU A 233 -10.16 -7.63 10.13
C LEU A 233 -11.31 -6.65 10.30
N LEU A 234 -12.14 -6.88 11.30
CA LEU A 234 -13.20 -5.98 11.73
C LEU A 234 -12.85 -5.38 13.08
N PHE A 235 -12.98 -4.08 13.22
CA PHE A 235 -12.69 -3.43 14.50
C PHE A 235 -13.52 -2.16 14.69
N ASN A 236 -13.81 -1.85 15.96
CA ASN A 236 -14.48 -0.64 16.40
C ASN A 236 -13.71 -0.05 17.59
N PRO A 237 -13.04 1.09 17.41
CA PRO A 237 -12.24 1.71 18.47
C PRO A 237 -13.07 2.13 19.70
N ALA A 238 -14.30 2.59 19.50
CA ALA A 238 -15.13 3.12 20.59
C ALA A 238 -15.64 2.03 21.53
N SER A 239 -16.00 0.86 20.99
CA SER A 239 -16.43 -0.30 21.77
C SER A 239 -15.27 -1.25 22.11
N ASP A 240 -14.04 -0.89 21.71
CA ASP A 240 -12.84 -1.72 21.84
C ASP A 240 -13.08 -3.15 21.32
N GLN A 241 -13.71 -3.27 20.16
CA GLN A 241 -14.00 -4.55 19.52
C GLN A 241 -13.02 -4.78 18.36
N LEU A 242 -12.44 -5.97 18.36
CA LEU A 242 -11.55 -6.44 17.30
C LEU A 242 -11.92 -7.90 16.99
N SER A 243 -12.03 -8.20 15.71
CA SER A 243 -12.18 -9.57 15.20
C SER A 243 -11.31 -9.74 13.97
N LEU A 244 -10.43 -10.72 14.01
CA LEU A 244 -9.57 -11.12 12.91
C LEU A 244 -9.90 -12.55 12.53
N LYS A 245 -10.04 -12.80 11.23
CA LYS A 245 -10.12 -14.13 10.64
C LYS A 245 -9.12 -14.22 9.50
N ALA A 246 -8.31 -15.26 9.50
CA ALA A 246 -7.40 -15.54 8.40
C ALA A 246 -7.40 -17.03 8.07
N ALA A 247 -7.25 -17.34 6.80
CA ALA A 247 -7.16 -18.71 6.31
C ALA A 247 -6.16 -18.78 5.15
N SER A 248 -5.42 -19.89 5.07
CA SER A 248 -4.48 -20.15 4.01
C SER A 248 -4.28 -21.65 3.84
N GLU A 249 -4.20 -22.13 2.60
CA GLU A 249 -3.85 -23.53 2.31
C GLU A 249 -2.40 -23.82 2.74
N TYR A 250 -1.49 -22.87 2.57
CA TYR A 250 -0.17 -22.94 3.18
C TYR A 250 0.41 -21.54 3.42
N ILE A 251 1.25 -21.44 4.44
CA ILE A 251 2.18 -20.34 4.66
C ILE A 251 3.54 -20.95 4.96
N GLU A 252 4.52 -20.57 4.16
CA GLU A 252 5.91 -20.98 4.35
C GLU A 252 6.80 -19.78 4.61
N ARG A 253 7.70 -19.90 5.56
CA ARG A 253 8.75 -18.91 5.80
C ARG A 253 10.01 -19.59 6.31
N ARG A 254 11.09 -19.56 5.52
CA ARG A 254 12.38 -20.20 5.83
C ARG A 254 12.21 -21.73 6.05
N ARG A 255 12.28 -22.19 7.32
CA ARG A 255 12.15 -23.59 7.73
C ARG A 255 10.81 -23.89 8.41
N MET A 256 9.85 -22.99 8.30
CA MET A 256 8.52 -23.16 8.87
C MET A 256 7.50 -23.24 7.73
N LEU A 257 6.70 -24.30 7.76
CA LEU A 257 5.57 -24.49 6.85
C LEU A 257 4.35 -24.87 7.68
N ALA A 258 3.28 -24.11 7.52
CA ALA A 258 1.97 -24.48 8.04
C ALA A 258 1.00 -24.75 6.88
N THR A 259 0.27 -25.86 6.94
CA THR A 259 -0.73 -26.23 5.93
C THR A 259 -2.14 -26.14 6.50
N ARG A 260 -3.11 -25.79 5.65
CA ARG A 260 -4.53 -25.55 6.01
C ARG A 260 -4.69 -24.72 7.29
N LEU A 261 -3.96 -23.61 7.31
CA LEU A 261 -3.95 -22.67 8.44
C LEU A 261 -5.28 -21.95 8.54
N SER A 262 -5.83 -21.91 9.75
CA SER A 262 -6.96 -21.05 10.13
C SER A 262 -6.62 -20.31 11.40
N VAL A 263 -6.85 -19.01 11.44
CA VAL A 263 -6.64 -18.16 12.61
C VAL A 263 -7.87 -17.33 12.86
N ASN A 264 -8.39 -17.39 14.08
CA ASN A 264 -9.47 -16.55 14.56
C ASN A 264 -8.99 -15.84 15.83
N ALA A 265 -9.06 -14.52 15.85
CA ALA A 265 -8.76 -13.75 17.05
C ALA A 265 -9.88 -12.75 17.31
N SER A 266 -10.27 -12.60 18.56
CA SER A 266 -11.26 -11.61 18.97
C SER A 266 -10.99 -11.16 20.39
N ASN A 267 -11.29 -9.90 20.68
CA ASN A 267 -11.22 -9.45 22.05
C ASN A 267 -12.56 -9.60 22.76
N ARG A 268 -12.49 -9.85 24.07
CA ARG A 268 -13.61 -9.84 25.00
C ARG A 268 -13.20 -9.02 26.22
N GLY A 269 -13.72 -7.81 26.32
CA GLY A 269 -13.29 -6.87 27.38
C GLY A 269 -11.77 -6.62 27.32
N ASP A 270 -11.07 -6.93 28.43
CA ASP A 270 -9.62 -6.72 28.55
C ASP A 270 -8.76 -7.87 28.06
N SER A 271 -9.35 -8.88 27.45
CA SER A 271 -8.60 -10.05 26.96
C SER A 271 -8.75 -10.25 25.45
N LEU A 272 -7.67 -10.62 24.81
CA LEU A 272 -7.65 -11.12 23.44
C LEU A 272 -7.69 -12.66 23.48
N ALA A 273 -8.69 -13.24 22.83
CA ALA A 273 -8.75 -14.69 22.60
C ALA A 273 -8.26 -14.98 21.18
N VAL A 274 -7.41 -15.98 21.06
CA VAL A 274 -6.87 -16.45 19.77
C VAL A 274 -7.10 -17.94 19.67
N TYR A 275 -7.64 -18.36 18.55
CA TYR A 275 -7.71 -19.75 18.13
C TYR A 275 -7.01 -19.90 16.78
N ALA A 276 -6.03 -20.79 16.71
CA ALA A 276 -5.36 -21.12 15.47
C ALA A 276 -5.31 -22.64 15.28
N SER A 277 -5.47 -23.10 14.07
CA SER A 277 -5.32 -24.50 13.72
C SER A 277 -4.54 -24.65 12.42
N ALA A 278 -3.77 -25.71 12.32
CA ALA A 278 -3.10 -26.12 11.10
C ALA A 278 -3.23 -27.65 10.97
N GLU A 279 -3.35 -28.15 9.74
CA GLU A 279 -3.31 -29.59 9.53
C GLU A 279 -1.94 -30.14 9.84
N ASP A 280 -0.91 -29.48 9.33
CA ASP A 280 0.49 -29.78 9.62
C ASP A 280 1.26 -28.49 9.91
N LEU A 281 2.13 -28.55 10.91
CA LEU A 281 3.15 -27.55 11.16
C LEU A 281 4.53 -28.20 11.13
N TYR A 282 5.35 -27.79 10.19
CA TYR A 282 6.76 -28.15 10.12
C TYR A 282 7.61 -26.99 10.61
N ALA A 283 8.49 -27.25 11.54
CA ALA A 283 9.43 -26.25 12.07
C ALA A 283 10.82 -26.89 12.20
N GLY A 284 11.63 -26.77 11.16
CA GLY A 284 12.92 -27.47 11.06
C GLY A 284 12.71 -28.98 11.02
N VAL A 285 13.11 -29.68 12.09
CA VAL A 285 12.95 -31.13 12.24
C VAL A 285 11.65 -31.52 12.95
N LEU A 286 10.94 -30.56 13.51
CA LEU A 286 9.69 -30.81 14.23
C LEU A 286 8.54 -30.88 13.24
N HIS A 287 7.68 -31.90 13.36
CA HIS A 287 6.42 -32.05 12.68
C HIS A 287 5.29 -32.22 13.69
N LEU A 288 4.31 -31.34 13.66
CA LEU A 288 3.13 -31.38 14.51
C LEU A 288 1.89 -31.51 13.61
N PRO A 289 1.31 -32.69 13.49
CA PRO A 289 0.07 -32.91 12.74
C PRO A 289 -1.13 -32.44 13.55
N ARG A 290 -2.18 -31.95 12.86
CA ARG A 290 -3.45 -31.52 13.46
C ARG A 290 -3.30 -30.54 14.62
N LEU A 291 -2.33 -29.61 14.49
CA LEU A 291 -2.08 -28.59 15.51
C LEU A 291 -3.31 -27.75 15.76
N SER A 292 -3.67 -27.64 17.02
CA SER A 292 -4.64 -26.64 17.49
C SER A 292 -4.02 -25.82 18.61
N LEU A 293 -4.14 -24.49 18.49
CA LEU A 293 -3.66 -23.56 19.50
C LEU A 293 -4.86 -22.74 19.98
N THR A 294 -5.09 -22.75 21.27
CA THR A 294 -6.03 -21.86 21.94
C THR A 294 -5.25 -20.95 22.87
N GLY A 295 -5.40 -19.66 22.72
CA GLY A 295 -4.66 -18.70 23.51
C GLY A 295 -5.49 -17.55 24.00
N GLY A 296 -5.02 -16.95 25.07
CA GLY A 296 -5.54 -15.69 25.60
C GLY A 296 -4.38 -14.77 26.00
N ALA A 297 -4.54 -13.48 25.74
CA ALA A 297 -3.61 -12.46 26.19
C ALA A 297 -4.35 -11.39 27.00
N ARG A 298 -3.85 -11.11 28.21
CA ARG A 298 -4.38 -10.08 29.10
C ARG A 298 -3.27 -9.49 29.94
N GLN A 299 -3.12 -8.17 29.94
CA GLN A 299 -2.18 -7.47 30.84
C GLN A 299 -0.77 -8.10 30.84
N ASN A 300 -0.18 -8.30 29.66
CA ASN A 300 1.13 -8.91 29.46
C ASN A 300 1.26 -10.39 29.91
N ARG A 301 0.15 -11.05 30.16
CA ARG A 301 0.12 -12.51 30.40
C ARG A 301 -0.47 -13.20 29.18
N VAL A 302 0.22 -14.20 28.70
CA VAL A 302 -0.22 -15.03 27.60
C VAL A 302 -0.40 -16.45 28.14
N GLN A 303 -1.58 -17.01 27.92
CA GLN A 303 -1.86 -18.41 28.17
C GLN A 303 -2.04 -19.09 26.82
N LEU A 304 -1.33 -20.16 26.59
CA LEU A 304 -1.40 -20.96 25.39
C LEU A 304 -1.64 -22.42 25.77
N SER A 305 -2.61 -23.03 25.09
CA SER A 305 -2.85 -24.47 25.14
C SER A 305 -2.68 -24.99 23.72
N ALA A 306 -1.88 -26.01 23.57
CA ALA A 306 -1.64 -26.68 22.29
C ALA A 306 -2.16 -28.12 22.35
N GLY A 307 -2.86 -28.55 21.31
CA GLY A 307 -3.21 -29.95 21.05
C GLY A 307 -2.64 -30.37 19.69
N PHE A 308 -2.19 -31.59 19.57
CA PHE A 308 -1.67 -32.18 18.33
C PHE A 308 -1.90 -33.68 18.32
#